data_7b5a28493b0e698a2bcfd106eaa2b52d
#
_entry.id   7b5a28493b0e698a2bcfd106eaa2b52d
#
_cell.length_a   1.000
_cell.length_b   1.000
_cell.length_c   1.000
_cell.angle_alpha   90.00
_cell.angle_beta   90.00
_cell.angle_gamma   90.00
#
_symmetry.space_group_name_H-M   'P 1'
#
loop_
_entity.id
_entity.type
_entity.pdbx_description
1 polymer ?
#
loop_
_entity_poly.entity_id
_entity_poly.type
_entity_poly.pdbx_seq_one_letter_code
_entity_poly.pdbx_strand_id
1 'polypeptide(L)'
;MNEELSLLVIGDEDNNIYTAIKDILAEYPKCTLTSANRVIKQLEDGDHTDIALVLYRQEAPVLEVIQTIKRTSPTTIVVFLHSNQDFQLAREVLRVGAMDYLVVPDEVNLLSERLQTIKEMNKTRKASAAGNSSIFSRGRGEVLAFYSGKGGSGTTFISSTFAQTLKLDSTAEVILLDLNLQYGGIETYLGIETNRSMVDLKPVIQEINDSHIRNVTEKEKFSRLEVLLSPRDTEVAETVDEDYIQRLIRACKRSFDFVIIDVPAHIDIASFAAIEEADKIFYVITPDTPSIRVFKSVEELFKRLGIHLDERMQIIVNKTGKDSELNGKDLSRFIQYPIAAEIKKDVKGVLHSINKGEPIRKGTKEKRLPAVAKDVQKWVAGLMK
;
A
#
# COMPACT_ATOMS: atom_id res chain seq x y z
N MET A 1 30.18 2.62 -11.21
CA MET A 1 29.61 2.76 -12.57
C MET A 1 28.30 3.53 -12.43
N ASN A 2 28.17 4.69 -13.09
CA ASN A 2 26.91 5.40 -13.14
C ASN A 2 25.92 4.55 -13.97
N GLU A 3 25.05 3.81 -13.31
CA GLU A 3 23.96 3.12 -14.02
C GLU A 3 22.91 4.16 -14.45
N GLU A 4 22.79 4.30 -15.75
CA GLU A 4 21.89 5.22 -16.40
C GLU A 4 20.47 4.66 -16.40
N LEU A 5 19.47 5.55 -16.24
CA LEU A 5 18.07 5.22 -16.28
C LEU A 5 17.70 4.66 -17.66
N SER A 6 16.99 3.52 -17.69
CA SER A 6 16.50 2.92 -18.93
C SER A 6 15.07 3.38 -19.23
N LEU A 7 14.88 4.12 -20.34
CA LEU A 7 13.59 4.63 -20.79
C LEU A 7 13.10 3.86 -22.02
N LEU A 8 11.83 3.49 -22.00
CA LEU A 8 11.12 2.96 -23.15
C LEU A 8 10.02 3.94 -23.57
N VAL A 9 10.13 4.51 -24.74
CA VAL A 9 9.10 5.40 -25.32
C VAL A 9 8.24 4.58 -26.25
N ILE A 10 6.93 4.61 -26.02
CA ILE A 10 5.95 3.84 -26.81
C ILE A 10 5.15 4.81 -27.65
N GLY A 11 5.43 4.82 -28.93
CA GLY A 11 4.85 5.73 -29.92
C GLY A 11 5.61 5.69 -31.22
N ASP A 12 5.37 6.66 -32.09
CA ASP A 12 6.02 6.81 -33.37
C ASP A 12 6.78 8.15 -33.45
N GLU A 13 7.81 8.24 -34.28
CA GLU A 13 8.64 9.46 -34.46
C GLU A 13 7.82 10.65 -35.00
N ASP A 14 6.76 10.38 -35.77
CA ASP A 14 5.88 11.40 -36.35
C ASP A 14 4.88 11.97 -35.32
N ASN A 15 4.91 11.51 -34.07
CA ASN A 15 4.03 11.99 -33.02
C ASN A 15 4.47 13.37 -32.51
N ASN A 16 3.57 14.35 -32.51
CA ASN A 16 3.83 15.70 -32.02
C ASN A 16 4.34 15.73 -30.57
N ILE A 17 3.84 14.80 -29.73
CA ILE A 17 4.27 14.64 -28.34
C ILE A 17 5.75 14.22 -28.32
N TYR A 18 6.13 13.23 -29.15
CA TYR A 18 7.53 12.81 -29.27
C TYR A 18 8.46 13.95 -29.65
N THR A 19 8.06 14.76 -30.63
CA THR A 19 8.82 15.94 -31.06
C THR A 19 9.00 16.94 -29.92
N ALA A 20 7.98 17.13 -29.09
CA ALA A 20 8.03 18.09 -27.97
C ALA A 20 8.93 17.62 -26.80
N ILE A 21 9.14 16.31 -26.63
CA ILE A 21 9.96 15.77 -25.52
C ILE A 21 11.34 15.31 -25.96
N LYS A 22 11.66 15.38 -27.26
CA LYS A 22 12.90 14.84 -27.84
C LYS A 22 14.16 15.38 -27.18
N ASP A 23 14.19 16.65 -26.84
CA ASP A 23 15.33 17.30 -26.18
C ASP A 23 15.56 16.74 -24.77
N ILE A 24 14.48 16.47 -24.02
CA ILE A 24 14.54 15.83 -22.71
C ILE A 24 15.05 14.39 -22.84
N LEU A 25 14.57 13.65 -23.84
CA LEU A 25 14.99 12.26 -24.07
C LEU A 25 16.47 12.14 -24.44
N ALA A 26 17.04 13.16 -25.08
CA ALA A 26 18.46 13.21 -25.43
C ALA A 26 19.40 13.20 -24.21
N GLU A 27 18.91 13.59 -23.02
CA GLU A 27 19.64 13.52 -21.76
C GLU A 27 19.75 12.08 -21.19
N TYR A 28 19.02 11.12 -21.79
CA TYR A 28 18.95 9.73 -21.33
C TYR A 28 19.54 8.77 -22.38
N PRO A 29 20.81 8.36 -22.27
CA PRO A 29 21.50 7.54 -23.28
C PRO A 29 20.87 6.17 -23.51
N LYS A 30 20.16 5.63 -22.52
CA LYS A 30 19.41 4.37 -22.60
C LYS A 30 17.93 4.60 -22.88
N CYS A 31 17.63 5.36 -23.94
CA CYS A 31 16.27 5.61 -24.39
C CYS A 31 15.99 4.81 -25.67
N THR A 32 14.92 4.01 -25.67
CA THR A 32 14.50 3.21 -26.83
C THR A 32 13.08 3.60 -27.24
N LEU A 33 12.87 3.88 -28.52
CA LEU A 33 11.54 4.10 -29.10
C LEU A 33 10.98 2.81 -29.67
N THR A 34 9.74 2.48 -29.36
CA THR A 34 9.04 1.30 -29.87
C THR A 34 7.58 1.59 -30.19
N SER A 35 7.01 0.88 -31.16
CA SER A 35 5.58 0.95 -31.44
C SER A 35 4.77 0.10 -30.46
N ALA A 36 3.50 0.44 -30.26
CA ALA A 36 2.58 -0.28 -29.36
C ALA A 36 2.55 -1.80 -29.63
N ASN A 37 2.61 -2.22 -30.89
CA ASN A 37 2.56 -3.63 -31.30
C ASN A 37 3.85 -4.42 -30.95
N ARG A 38 4.95 -3.75 -30.65
CA ARG A 38 6.25 -4.38 -30.35
C ARG A 38 6.64 -4.31 -28.88
N VAL A 39 5.82 -3.67 -28.05
CA VAL A 39 6.10 -3.46 -26.62
C VAL A 39 6.38 -4.76 -25.89
N ILE A 40 5.56 -5.80 -26.10
CA ILE A 40 5.70 -7.10 -25.42
C ILE A 40 7.08 -7.69 -25.74
N LYS A 41 7.43 -7.76 -27.01
CA LYS A 41 8.71 -8.30 -27.46
C LYS A 41 9.88 -7.50 -26.90
N GLN A 42 9.76 -6.17 -26.86
CA GLN A 42 10.81 -5.29 -26.32
C GLN A 42 11.02 -5.48 -24.82
N LEU A 43 9.94 -5.77 -24.07
CA LEU A 43 10.00 -6.03 -22.62
C LEU A 43 10.50 -7.44 -22.29
N GLU A 44 10.26 -8.43 -23.18
CA GLU A 44 10.72 -9.81 -23.01
C GLU A 44 12.18 -10.01 -23.43
N ASP A 45 12.58 -9.39 -24.55
CA ASP A 45 13.92 -9.53 -25.14
C ASP A 45 14.93 -8.49 -24.63
N GLY A 46 14.47 -7.44 -23.94
CA GLY A 46 15.26 -6.28 -23.54
C GLY A 46 15.78 -6.34 -22.11
N ASP A 47 16.81 -5.53 -21.86
CA ASP A 47 17.27 -5.22 -20.52
C ASP A 47 16.15 -4.53 -19.69
N HIS A 48 16.26 -4.60 -18.38
CA HIS A 48 15.32 -4.00 -17.43
C HIS A 48 14.96 -2.55 -17.80
N THR A 49 13.66 -2.28 -18.02
CA THR A 49 13.13 -0.95 -18.30
C THR A 49 12.66 -0.30 -17.00
N ASP A 50 13.24 0.84 -16.65
CA ASP A 50 12.87 1.58 -15.43
C ASP A 50 11.58 2.39 -15.64
N ILE A 51 11.45 3.08 -16.79
CA ILE A 51 10.31 3.94 -17.12
C ILE A 51 9.80 3.66 -18.53
N ALA A 52 8.49 3.58 -18.70
CA ALA A 52 7.80 3.55 -19.96
C ALA A 52 6.99 4.83 -20.14
N LEU A 53 7.32 5.60 -21.17
CA LEU A 53 6.54 6.78 -21.62
C LEU A 53 5.59 6.34 -22.72
N VAL A 54 4.28 6.33 -22.44
CA VAL A 54 3.25 5.95 -23.39
C VAL A 54 2.67 7.21 -24.02
N LEU A 55 2.92 7.41 -25.32
CA LEU A 55 2.42 8.57 -26.04
C LEU A 55 1.01 8.31 -26.55
N TYR A 56 0.10 9.26 -26.33
CA TYR A 56 -1.25 9.17 -26.89
C TYR A 56 -1.23 9.14 -28.41
N ARG A 57 -2.04 8.23 -28.94
CA ARG A 57 -2.37 8.17 -30.37
C ARG A 57 -3.84 7.83 -30.53
N GLN A 58 -4.50 8.56 -31.40
CA GLN A 58 -5.87 8.28 -31.81
C GLN A 58 -5.91 6.87 -32.43
N GLU A 59 -6.84 6.02 -32.02
CA GLU A 59 -6.99 4.61 -32.44
C GLU A 59 -6.02 3.58 -31.81
N ALA A 60 -5.05 3.98 -30.99
CA ALA A 60 -4.22 3.00 -30.28
C ALA A 60 -4.91 2.49 -29.00
N PRO A 61 -4.86 1.17 -28.71
CA PRO A 61 -5.45 0.60 -27.50
C PRO A 61 -4.58 0.90 -26.26
N VAL A 62 -4.51 2.17 -25.85
CA VAL A 62 -3.56 2.68 -24.84
C VAL A 62 -3.71 1.98 -23.50
N LEU A 63 -4.96 1.70 -23.10
CA LEU A 63 -5.25 1.01 -21.85
C LEU A 63 -4.71 -0.40 -21.84
N GLU A 64 -4.87 -1.14 -22.96
CA GLU A 64 -4.32 -2.50 -23.11
C GLU A 64 -2.79 -2.49 -23.11
N VAL A 65 -2.17 -1.47 -23.71
CA VAL A 65 -0.71 -1.30 -23.70
C VAL A 65 -0.21 -1.11 -22.28
N ILE A 66 -0.82 -0.23 -21.48
CA ILE A 66 -0.45 0.02 -20.09
C ILE A 66 -0.65 -1.24 -19.25
N GLN A 67 -1.79 -1.91 -19.37
CA GLN A 67 -2.05 -3.17 -18.67
C GLN A 67 -1.01 -4.24 -19.02
N THR A 68 -0.66 -4.34 -20.29
CA THR A 68 0.33 -5.31 -20.77
C THR A 68 1.71 -5.01 -20.18
N ILE A 69 2.15 -3.74 -20.18
CA ILE A 69 3.41 -3.34 -19.55
C ILE A 69 3.40 -3.74 -18.07
N LYS A 70 2.30 -3.45 -17.37
CA LYS A 70 2.18 -3.75 -15.94
C LYS A 70 2.17 -5.24 -15.63
N ARG A 71 1.60 -6.05 -16.51
CA ARG A 71 1.59 -7.51 -16.38
C ARG A 71 2.94 -8.14 -16.68
N THR A 72 3.64 -7.67 -17.74
CA THR A 72 4.94 -8.22 -18.17
C THR A 72 6.10 -7.69 -17.31
N SER A 73 6.07 -6.42 -16.95
CA SER A 73 7.09 -5.78 -16.11
C SER A 73 6.45 -4.91 -15.02
N PRO A 74 6.01 -5.49 -13.90
CA PRO A 74 5.30 -4.78 -12.83
C PRO A 74 6.10 -3.62 -12.21
N THR A 75 7.42 -3.71 -12.27
CA THR A 75 8.36 -2.70 -11.71
C THR A 75 8.55 -1.49 -12.61
N THR A 76 8.18 -1.57 -13.88
CA THR A 76 8.31 -0.45 -14.83
C THR A 76 7.32 0.65 -14.46
N ILE A 77 7.82 1.86 -14.29
CA ILE A 77 7.00 3.06 -14.05
C ILE A 77 6.41 3.51 -15.39
N VAL A 78 5.10 3.66 -15.45
CA VAL A 78 4.41 4.11 -16.67
C VAL A 78 3.95 5.54 -16.50
N VAL A 79 4.38 6.44 -17.39
CA VAL A 79 3.88 7.82 -17.50
C VAL A 79 3.19 7.96 -18.84
N PHE A 80 1.96 8.44 -18.81
CA PHE A 80 1.16 8.64 -20.02
C PHE A 80 1.20 10.09 -20.46
N LEU A 81 1.47 10.33 -21.74
CA LEU A 81 1.60 11.66 -22.31
C LEU A 81 0.50 11.90 -23.36
N HIS A 82 -0.21 12.99 -23.23
CA HIS A 82 -1.29 13.42 -24.11
C HIS A 82 -1.07 14.83 -24.63
N SER A 83 -1.61 15.16 -25.82
CA SER A 83 -1.54 16.51 -26.38
C SER A 83 -2.62 17.46 -25.85
N ASN A 84 -3.67 16.93 -25.26
CA ASN A 84 -4.80 17.69 -24.73
C ASN A 84 -5.22 17.16 -23.35
N GLN A 85 -5.90 17.99 -22.59
CA GLN A 85 -6.47 17.60 -21.31
C GLN A 85 -7.76 16.78 -21.54
N ASP A 86 -7.71 15.50 -21.15
CA ASP A 86 -8.87 14.58 -21.17
C ASP A 86 -9.00 13.93 -19.81
N PHE A 87 -9.91 14.43 -19.00
CA PHE A 87 -10.12 13.94 -17.62
C PHE A 87 -10.66 12.51 -17.56
N GLN A 88 -11.45 12.09 -18.55
CA GLN A 88 -11.99 10.73 -18.57
C GLN A 88 -10.87 9.74 -18.87
N LEU A 89 -10.10 9.99 -19.93
CA LEU A 89 -8.95 9.17 -20.29
C LEU A 89 -7.88 9.18 -19.17
N ALA A 90 -7.62 10.34 -18.54
CA ALA A 90 -6.68 10.44 -17.42
C ALA A 90 -7.07 9.47 -16.28
N ARG A 91 -8.35 9.44 -15.89
CA ARG A 91 -8.85 8.50 -14.88
C ARG A 91 -8.67 7.05 -15.29
N GLU A 92 -8.94 6.72 -16.54
CA GLU A 92 -8.82 5.35 -17.06
C GLU A 92 -7.36 4.88 -17.10
N VAL A 93 -6.43 5.70 -17.60
CA VAL A 93 -5.00 5.33 -17.66
C VAL A 93 -4.36 5.22 -16.27
N LEU A 94 -4.74 6.08 -15.33
CA LEU A 94 -4.29 5.97 -13.94
C LEU A 94 -4.86 4.70 -13.26
N ARG A 95 -6.13 4.36 -13.53
CA ARG A 95 -6.78 3.16 -13.01
C ARG A 95 -6.12 1.86 -13.51
N VAL A 96 -5.66 1.83 -14.75
CA VAL A 96 -4.96 0.64 -15.32
C VAL A 96 -3.48 0.58 -14.98
N GLY A 97 -2.96 1.53 -14.18
CA GLY A 97 -1.64 1.46 -13.58
C GLY A 97 -0.60 2.44 -14.13
N ALA A 98 -0.99 3.47 -14.88
CA ALA A 98 -0.08 4.59 -15.12
C ALA A 98 0.16 5.33 -13.78
N MET A 99 1.40 5.77 -13.57
CA MET A 99 1.77 6.55 -12.39
C MET A 99 1.35 8.01 -12.54
N ASP A 100 1.41 8.54 -13.76
CA ASP A 100 1.11 9.94 -14.04
C ASP A 100 0.51 10.10 -15.43
N TYR A 101 -0.22 11.23 -15.62
CA TYR A 101 -0.80 11.71 -16.87
C TYR A 101 -0.36 13.14 -17.07
N LEU A 102 0.37 13.44 -18.14
CA LEU A 102 0.90 14.76 -18.43
C LEU A 102 0.42 15.27 -19.79
N VAL A 103 0.12 16.55 -19.84
CA VAL A 103 -0.27 17.25 -21.08
C VAL A 103 0.94 17.93 -21.70
N VAL A 104 1.33 17.51 -22.89
CA VAL A 104 2.51 18.02 -23.59
C VAL A 104 2.05 18.82 -24.80
N PRO A 105 2.53 20.06 -25.02
CA PRO A 105 3.77 20.63 -24.47
C PRO A 105 3.64 21.40 -23.14
N ASP A 106 2.43 21.63 -22.63
CA ASP A 106 2.18 22.56 -21.52
C ASP A 106 2.92 22.13 -20.24
N GLU A 107 3.03 20.83 -20.00
CA GLU A 107 3.64 20.25 -18.79
C GLU A 107 4.99 19.57 -19.05
N VAL A 108 5.71 19.96 -20.09
CA VAL A 108 7.05 19.41 -20.43
C VAL A 108 8.05 19.56 -19.26
N ASN A 109 8.00 20.67 -18.54
CA ASN A 109 8.87 20.90 -17.38
C ASN A 109 8.58 19.91 -16.25
N LEU A 110 7.31 19.55 -16.03
CA LEU A 110 6.90 18.53 -15.06
C LEU A 110 7.42 17.16 -15.44
N LEU A 111 7.46 16.80 -16.73
CA LEU A 111 8.08 15.56 -17.19
C LEU A 111 9.55 15.49 -16.79
N SER A 112 10.32 16.58 -17.03
CA SER A 112 11.74 16.63 -16.65
C SER A 112 11.94 16.47 -15.14
N GLU A 113 11.16 17.17 -14.32
CA GLU A 113 11.18 17.06 -12.86
C GLU A 113 10.83 15.62 -12.40
N ARG A 114 9.84 15.00 -13.01
CA ARG A 114 9.43 13.62 -12.72
C ARG A 114 10.54 12.62 -13.04
N LEU A 115 11.14 12.75 -14.22
CA LEU A 115 12.25 11.87 -14.63
C LEU A 115 13.48 12.04 -13.71
N GLN A 116 13.78 13.26 -13.28
CA GLN A 116 14.84 13.51 -12.29
C GLN A 116 14.53 12.89 -10.93
N THR A 117 13.30 13.07 -10.43
CA THR A 117 12.85 12.47 -9.17
C THR A 117 12.97 10.94 -9.20
N ILE A 118 12.53 10.32 -10.30
CA ILE A 118 12.64 8.87 -10.49
C ILE A 118 14.12 8.43 -10.60
N LYS A 119 14.97 9.22 -11.23
CA LYS A 119 16.42 8.97 -11.31
C LYS A 119 17.09 8.99 -9.93
N GLU A 120 16.71 9.93 -9.07
CA GLU A 120 17.20 10.01 -7.69
C GLU A 120 16.67 8.85 -6.84
N MET A 121 15.41 8.51 -6.98
CA MET A 121 14.80 7.33 -6.35
C MET A 121 15.51 6.04 -6.76
N ASN A 122 15.83 5.86 -8.04
CA ASN A 122 16.56 4.69 -8.53
C ASN A 122 18.02 4.64 -8.06
N LYS A 123 18.72 5.78 -7.92
CA LYS A 123 20.05 5.83 -7.30
C LYS A 123 20.02 5.36 -5.84
N THR A 124 19.06 5.81 -5.08
CA THR A 124 18.85 5.41 -3.68
C THR A 124 18.48 3.92 -3.56
N ARG A 125 17.69 3.43 -4.52
CA ARG A 125 17.26 2.03 -4.64
C ARG A 125 18.44 1.07 -4.88
N LYS A 126 19.37 1.44 -5.77
CA LYS A 126 20.54 0.61 -6.14
C LYS A 126 21.65 0.65 -5.08
N ALA A 127 21.82 1.77 -4.38
CA ALA A 127 22.75 1.86 -3.25
C ALA A 127 22.33 0.99 -2.06
N SER A 128 21.02 0.71 -1.92
CA SER A 128 20.47 -0.18 -0.90
C SER A 128 20.44 -1.65 -1.32
N ALA A 129 20.49 -1.96 -2.60
CA ALA A 129 20.44 -3.34 -3.14
C ALA A 129 21.77 -4.11 -2.98
N ALA A 130 22.87 -3.44 -2.62
CA ALA A 130 24.15 -4.09 -2.31
C ALA A 130 24.16 -4.80 -0.93
N GLY A 131 23.06 -4.73 -0.17
CA GLY A 131 22.88 -5.43 1.09
C GLY A 131 21.44 -5.93 1.24
N ASN A 132 21.25 -7.21 0.99
CA ASN A 132 20.03 -8.00 1.16
C ASN A 132 18.83 -7.61 0.27
N SER A 133 18.54 -8.49 -0.68
CA SER A 133 17.31 -8.55 -1.46
C SER A 133 16.07 -8.73 -0.58
N SER A 134 15.39 -7.65 -0.23
CA SER A 134 14.02 -7.72 0.27
C SER A 134 13.05 -7.56 -0.90
N ILE A 135 12.07 -8.45 -0.98
CA ILE A 135 10.99 -8.52 -1.98
C ILE A 135 10.09 -7.25 -1.96
N PHE A 136 10.30 -6.36 -1.00
CA PHE A 136 9.62 -5.07 -0.90
C PHE A 136 10.40 -4.01 -1.67
N SER A 137 9.95 -3.69 -2.88
CA SER A 137 10.51 -2.60 -3.68
C SER A 137 10.21 -1.25 -2.99
N ARG A 138 11.23 -0.61 -2.41
CA ARG A 138 11.16 0.80 -2.02
C ARG A 138 10.73 1.64 -3.22
N GLY A 139 9.66 2.42 -3.05
CA GLY A 139 9.23 3.38 -4.06
C GLY A 139 7.82 3.19 -4.62
N ARG A 140 7.09 2.17 -4.15
CA ARG A 140 5.62 2.09 -4.25
C ARG A 140 5.09 1.85 -2.86
N GLY A 141 4.35 2.79 -2.30
CA GLY A 141 3.63 2.56 -1.07
C GLY A 141 2.78 1.30 -1.22
N GLU A 142 3.04 0.26 -0.44
CA GLU A 142 2.20 -0.93 -0.41
C GLU A 142 1.10 -0.73 0.63
N VAL A 143 -0.16 -0.86 0.21
CA VAL A 143 -1.32 -0.70 1.07
C VAL A 143 -1.73 -2.07 1.61
N LEU A 144 -1.63 -2.23 2.93
CA LEU A 144 -1.92 -3.47 3.65
C LEU A 144 -3.12 -3.26 4.57
N ALA A 145 -4.29 -3.75 4.17
CA ALA A 145 -5.51 -3.68 4.99
C ALA A 145 -5.59 -4.86 5.94
N PHE A 146 -5.83 -4.59 7.21
CA PHE A 146 -6.10 -5.59 8.25
C PHE A 146 -7.59 -5.58 8.54
N TYR A 147 -8.24 -6.71 8.35
CA TYR A 147 -9.69 -6.81 8.48
C TYR A 147 -10.14 -8.12 9.14
N SER A 148 -11.26 -8.09 9.81
CA SER A 148 -11.99 -9.25 10.29
C SER A 148 -13.47 -8.92 10.41
N GLY A 149 -14.35 -9.68 9.80
CA GLY A 149 -15.79 -9.51 9.96
C GLY A 149 -16.31 -9.90 11.35
N LYS A 150 -15.47 -10.47 12.21
CA LYS A 150 -15.82 -10.85 13.59
C LYS A 150 -15.16 -9.90 14.59
N GLY A 151 -15.98 -9.20 15.35
CA GLY A 151 -15.49 -8.37 16.46
C GLY A 151 -14.69 -9.20 17.48
N GLY A 152 -13.65 -8.57 18.04
CA GLY A 152 -12.79 -9.23 19.04
C GLY A 152 -11.78 -10.22 18.48
N SER A 153 -11.60 -10.34 17.18
CA SER A 153 -10.55 -11.17 16.55
C SER A 153 -9.13 -10.66 16.84
N GLY A 154 -9.00 -9.40 17.24
CA GLY A 154 -7.72 -8.77 17.60
C GLY A 154 -7.06 -8.04 16.43
N THR A 155 -7.83 -7.63 15.43
CA THR A 155 -7.37 -6.92 14.22
C THR A 155 -6.55 -5.70 14.57
N THR A 156 -7.09 -4.75 15.35
CA THR A 156 -6.41 -3.52 15.78
C THR A 156 -5.10 -3.78 16.52
N PHE A 157 -5.07 -4.78 17.39
CA PHE A 157 -3.84 -5.15 18.10
C PHE A 157 -2.78 -5.71 17.13
N ILE A 158 -3.18 -6.56 16.19
CA ILE A 158 -2.27 -7.17 15.20
C ILE A 158 -1.77 -6.12 14.21
N SER A 159 -2.64 -5.27 13.66
CA SER A 159 -2.26 -4.19 12.74
C SER A 159 -1.28 -3.22 13.38
N SER A 160 -1.56 -2.77 14.60
CA SER A 160 -0.69 -1.87 15.38
C SER A 160 0.67 -2.51 15.71
N THR A 161 0.68 -3.77 16.17
CA THR A 161 1.91 -4.50 16.48
C THR A 161 2.73 -4.79 15.22
N PHE A 162 2.07 -5.09 14.10
CA PHE A 162 2.71 -5.31 12.80
C PHE A 162 3.37 -4.02 12.30
N ALA A 163 2.62 -2.91 12.25
CA ALA A 163 3.12 -1.62 11.78
C ALA A 163 4.32 -1.15 12.62
N GLN A 164 4.21 -1.27 13.95
CA GLN A 164 5.29 -0.93 14.87
C GLN A 164 6.52 -1.83 14.66
N THR A 165 6.32 -3.14 14.50
CA THR A 165 7.40 -4.10 14.26
C THR A 165 8.09 -3.82 12.93
N LEU A 166 7.32 -3.57 11.87
CA LEU A 166 7.85 -3.22 10.56
C LEU A 166 8.71 -1.95 10.61
N LYS A 167 8.24 -0.90 11.33
CA LYS A 167 9.01 0.33 11.50
C LYS A 167 10.27 0.14 12.34
N LEU A 168 10.22 -0.69 13.41
CA LEU A 168 11.39 -0.97 14.27
C LEU A 168 12.46 -1.82 13.56
N ASP A 169 12.05 -2.81 12.79
CA ASP A 169 12.96 -3.82 12.24
C ASP A 169 13.38 -3.49 10.79
N SER A 170 12.94 -2.34 10.25
CA SER A 170 13.30 -1.85 8.91
C SER A 170 13.62 -0.36 8.90
N THR A 171 14.14 0.11 7.76
CA THR A 171 14.33 1.55 7.47
C THR A 171 13.15 2.13 6.68
N ALA A 172 12.07 1.38 6.50
CA ALA A 172 10.92 1.81 5.72
C ALA A 172 10.16 2.97 6.38
N GLU A 173 9.61 3.84 5.56
CA GLU A 173 8.63 4.81 6.00
C GLU A 173 7.27 4.12 6.08
N VAL A 174 6.71 4.04 7.29
CA VAL A 174 5.48 3.32 7.61
C VAL A 174 4.48 4.27 8.23
N ILE A 175 3.25 4.24 7.73
CA ILE A 175 2.10 4.92 8.34
C ILE A 175 1.02 3.90 8.70
N LEU A 176 0.37 4.11 9.85
CA LEU A 176 -0.78 3.33 10.31
C LEU A 176 -2.01 4.23 10.33
N LEU A 177 -3.08 3.81 9.63
CA LEU A 177 -4.37 4.51 9.56
C LEU A 177 -5.40 3.77 10.40
N ASP A 178 -6.10 4.49 11.29
CA ASP A 178 -7.25 3.99 12.04
C ASP A 178 -8.55 4.32 11.31
N LEU A 179 -9.20 3.32 10.72
CA LEU A 179 -10.51 3.48 10.09
C LEU A 179 -11.68 3.05 10.97
N ASN A 180 -11.45 2.79 12.25
CA ASN A 180 -12.55 2.66 13.20
C ASN A 180 -13.10 4.04 13.56
N LEU A 181 -13.81 4.68 12.61
CA LEU A 181 -14.24 6.07 12.69
C LEU A 181 -15.20 6.37 13.86
N GLN A 182 -15.90 5.35 14.38
CA GLN A 182 -16.85 5.54 15.47
C GLN A 182 -16.19 5.61 16.84
N TYR A 183 -15.17 4.79 17.08
CA TYR A 183 -14.62 4.61 18.43
C TYR A 183 -13.11 4.68 18.53
N GLY A 184 -12.40 4.68 17.40
CA GLY A 184 -10.94 4.60 17.39
C GLY A 184 -10.43 3.27 17.95
N GLY A 185 -9.24 3.30 18.55
CA GLY A 185 -8.68 2.17 19.26
C GLY A 185 -7.17 2.08 19.21
N ILE A 186 -6.54 2.47 18.11
CA ILE A 186 -5.08 2.37 17.91
C ILE A 186 -4.31 3.15 19.00
N GLU A 187 -4.81 4.32 19.40
CA GLU A 187 -4.19 5.16 20.43
C GLU A 187 -4.00 4.42 21.75
N THR A 188 -4.95 3.55 22.12
CA THR A 188 -4.86 2.74 23.34
C THR A 188 -3.75 1.71 23.29
N TYR A 189 -3.51 1.09 22.12
CA TYR A 189 -2.46 0.07 21.93
C TYR A 189 -1.06 0.67 21.80
N LEU A 190 -0.96 1.91 21.32
CA LEU A 190 0.30 2.57 21.06
C LEU A 190 0.67 3.65 22.11
N GLY A 191 -0.24 3.94 23.04
CA GLY A 191 -0.03 4.95 24.07
C GLY A 191 0.09 6.36 23.50
N ILE A 192 -0.78 6.69 22.55
CA ILE A 192 -0.80 8.00 21.89
C ILE A 192 -1.91 8.85 22.47
N GLU A 193 -1.56 10.06 22.90
CA GLU A 193 -2.50 11.07 23.39
C GLU A 193 -2.44 12.28 22.47
N THR A 194 -3.49 12.51 21.67
CA THR A 194 -3.58 13.65 20.76
C THR A 194 -5.04 14.02 20.52
N ASN A 195 -5.26 15.24 20.05
CA ASN A 195 -6.55 15.71 19.56
C ASN A 195 -6.60 15.74 18.02
N ARG A 196 -5.49 15.41 17.35
CA ARG A 196 -5.40 15.38 15.89
C ARG A 196 -5.96 14.09 15.36
N SER A 197 -6.59 14.18 14.19
CA SER A 197 -7.20 13.04 13.51
C SER A 197 -7.18 13.24 12.00
N MET A 198 -7.55 12.21 11.24
CA MET A 198 -7.58 12.30 9.79
C MET A 198 -8.48 13.42 9.25
N VAL A 199 -9.54 13.80 9.97
CA VAL A 199 -10.47 14.85 9.51
C VAL A 199 -9.85 16.25 9.48
N ASP A 200 -8.73 16.46 10.16
CA ASP A 200 -7.97 17.71 10.07
C ASP A 200 -7.34 17.93 8.68
N LEU A 201 -7.28 16.87 7.86
CA LEU A 201 -6.85 16.95 6.46
C LEU A 201 -7.97 17.36 5.50
N LYS A 202 -9.23 17.43 5.93
CA LYS A 202 -10.38 17.78 5.06
C LYS A 202 -10.19 19.09 4.29
N PRO A 203 -9.73 20.19 4.91
CA PRO A 203 -9.56 21.44 4.19
C PRO A 203 -8.59 21.37 3.01
N VAL A 204 -7.65 20.42 3.03
CA VAL A 204 -6.58 20.27 2.04
C VAL A 204 -6.66 18.97 1.25
N ILE A 205 -7.75 18.21 1.37
CA ILE A 205 -7.85 16.86 0.78
C ILE A 205 -7.69 16.84 -0.74
N GLN A 206 -8.10 17.90 -1.43
CA GLN A 206 -7.98 18.01 -2.89
C GLN A 206 -6.53 18.16 -3.37
N GLU A 207 -5.68 18.77 -2.56
CA GLU A 207 -4.26 19.04 -2.82
C GLU A 207 -3.34 18.42 -1.75
N ILE A 208 -3.82 17.32 -1.14
CA ILE A 208 -3.11 16.64 -0.07
C ILE A 208 -1.74 16.14 -0.52
N ASN A 209 -0.73 16.43 0.29
CA ASN A 209 0.67 16.05 0.07
C ASN A 209 1.33 15.52 1.35
N ASP A 210 2.59 15.08 1.23
CA ASP A 210 3.39 14.53 2.34
C ASP A 210 3.44 15.45 3.57
N SER A 211 3.66 16.74 3.36
CA SER A 211 3.74 17.70 4.47
C SER A 211 2.42 17.84 5.22
N HIS A 212 1.29 17.83 4.51
CA HIS A 212 -0.04 17.88 5.12
C HIS A 212 -0.27 16.65 6.01
N ILE A 213 0.05 15.45 5.49
CA ILE A 213 -0.11 14.20 6.24
C ILE A 213 0.76 14.21 7.50
N ARG A 214 2.06 14.51 7.37
CA ARG A 214 3.00 14.51 8.51
C ARG A 214 2.69 15.55 9.57
N ASN A 215 2.01 16.64 9.21
CA ASN A 215 1.57 17.66 10.18
C ASN A 215 0.40 17.19 11.05
N VAL A 216 -0.37 16.20 10.60
CA VAL A 216 -1.55 15.66 11.31
C VAL A 216 -1.26 14.33 11.97
N THR A 217 -0.29 13.55 11.45
CA THR A 217 0.12 12.29 12.08
C THR A 217 0.81 12.50 13.42
N GLU A 218 0.66 11.53 14.30
CA GLU A 218 1.44 11.42 15.53
C GLU A 218 2.52 10.35 15.39
N LYS A 219 3.68 10.61 16.00
CA LYS A 219 4.80 9.66 15.98
C LYS A 219 4.83 8.85 17.27
N GLU A 220 4.60 7.54 17.11
CA GLU A 220 4.73 6.64 18.26
C GLU A 220 6.14 6.76 18.87
N LYS A 221 6.19 6.81 20.20
CA LYS A 221 7.36 7.20 20.99
C LYS A 221 8.60 6.34 20.73
N PHE A 222 8.46 5.03 20.60
CA PHE A 222 9.56 4.07 20.56
C PHE A 222 10.01 3.73 19.14
N SER A 223 9.08 3.49 18.23
CA SER A 223 9.37 3.10 16.84
C SER A 223 9.44 4.29 15.89
N ARG A 224 8.90 5.44 16.30
CA ARG A 224 8.68 6.60 15.40
C ARG A 224 7.72 6.29 14.25
N LEU A 225 6.89 5.26 14.40
CA LEU A 225 5.80 4.96 13.50
C LEU A 225 4.87 6.17 13.37
N GLU A 226 4.56 6.58 12.15
CA GLU A 226 3.56 7.60 11.90
C GLU A 226 2.16 7.00 12.02
N VAL A 227 1.29 7.63 12.80
CA VAL A 227 -0.06 7.13 13.07
C VAL A 227 -1.06 8.23 12.78
N LEU A 228 -2.04 7.94 11.95
CA LEU A 228 -3.14 8.82 11.64
C LEU A 228 -4.42 8.25 12.26
N LEU A 229 -4.90 8.93 13.29
CA LEU A 229 -6.01 8.47 14.11
C LEU A 229 -7.37 8.83 13.51
N SER A 230 -8.38 8.05 13.87
CA SER A 230 -9.79 8.36 13.64
C SER A 230 -10.24 9.57 14.48
N PRO A 231 -11.30 10.28 14.05
CA PRO A 231 -11.87 11.36 14.83
C PRO A 231 -12.48 10.83 16.14
N ARG A 232 -12.42 11.63 17.20
CA ARG A 232 -13.07 11.29 18.49
C ARG A 232 -14.56 11.59 18.49
N ASP A 233 -14.98 12.49 17.62
CA ASP A 233 -16.38 12.90 17.48
C ASP A 233 -17.03 12.12 16.34
N THR A 234 -18.08 11.36 16.69
CA THR A 234 -18.83 10.54 15.74
C THR A 234 -19.59 11.36 14.71
N GLU A 235 -20.05 12.56 15.05
CA GLU A 235 -20.72 13.44 14.08
C GLU A 235 -19.72 13.92 13.01
N VAL A 236 -18.48 14.19 13.43
CA VAL A 236 -17.39 14.54 12.50
C VAL A 236 -17.00 13.34 11.66
N ALA A 237 -17.01 12.14 12.22
CA ALA A 237 -16.73 10.89 11.51
C ALA A 237 -17.70 10.63 10.35
N GLU A 238 -19.01 10.95 10.51
CA GLU A 238 -20.00 10.80 9.44
C GLU A 238 -19.74 11.68 8.22
N THR A 239 -18.87 12.68 8.35
CA THR A 239 -18.49 13.55 7.25
C THR A 239 -17.38 12.97 6.36
N VAL A 240 -16.84 11.80 6.68
CA VAL A 240 -15.82 11.09 5.94
C VAL A 240 -16.48 10.20 4.89
N ASP A 241 -16.34 10.53 3.64
CA ASP A 241 -16.91 9.80 2.52
C ASP A 241 -15.87 8.92 1.80
N GLU A 242 -16.30 8.20 0.79
CA GLU A 242 -15.47 7.29 0.00
C GLU A 242 -14.34 8.03 -0.74
N ASP A 243 -14.65 9.14 -1.41
CA ASP A 243 -13.66 9.93 -2.17
C ASP A 243 -12.56 10.46 -1.24
N TYR A 244 -12.95 10.88 -0.03
CA TYR A 244 -12.02 11.30 1.00
C TYR A 244 -11.03 10.18 1.36
N ILE A 245 -11.52 8.98 1.68
CA ILE A 245 -10.68 7.84 2.06
C ILE A 245 -9.78 7.40 0.90
N GLN A 246 -10.30 7.32 -0.31
CA GLN A 246 -9.50 6.96 -1.48
C GLN A 246 -8.36 7.96 -1.72
N ARG A 247 -8.64 9.28 -1.65
CA ARG A 247 -7.61 10.33 -1.80
C ARG A 247 -6.56 10.26 -0.70
N LEU A 248 -6.98 10.07 0.54
CA LEU A 248 -6.09 9.94 1.68
C LEU A 248 -5.14 8.74 1.51
N ILE A 249 -5.68 7.55 1.20
CA ILE A 249 -4.88 6.33 1.00
C ILE A 249 -3.90 6.51 -0.16
N ARG A 250 -4.35 7.07 -1.29
CA ARG A 250 -3.48 7.35 -2.45
C ARG A 250 -2.39 8.37 -2.14
N ALA A 251 -2.68 9.38 -1.31
CA ALA A 251 -1.68 10.34 -0.85
C ALA A 251 -0.65 9.67 0.08
N CYS A 252 -1.10 8.87 1.03
CA CYS A 252 -0.22 8.07 1.89
C CYS A 252 0.65 7.10 1.06
N LYS A 253 0.08 6.44 0.05
CA LYS A 253 0.80 5.53 -0.86
C LYS A 253 1.94 6.21 -1.62
N ARG A 254 1.84 7.51 -1.90
CA ARG A 254 2.92 8.29 -2.53
C ARG A 254 4.01 8.71 -1.55
N SER A 255 3.68 8.82 -0.26
CA SER A 255 4.54 9.41 0.78
C SER A 255 5.25 8.38 1.66
N PHE A 256 4.73 7.15 1.72
CA PHE A 256 5.24 6.09 2.59
C PHE A 256 5.53 4.81 1.81
N ASP A 257 6.48 4.00 2.30
CA ASP A 257 6.78 2.69 1.73
C ASP A 257 5.65 1.68 2.03
N PHE A 258 5.04 1.80 3.21
CA PHE A 258 3.92 0.98 3.65
C PHE A 258 2.81 1.82 4.28
N VAL A 259 1.59 1.57 3.83
CA VAL A 259 0.35 2.11 4.40
C VAL A 259 -0.40 0.96 5.05
N ILE A 260 -0.39 0.91 6.37
CA ILE A 260 -1.10 -0.10 7.15
C ILE A 260 -2.47 0.47 7.50
N ILE A 261 -3.53 -0.26 7.25
CA ILE A 261 -4.90 0.19 7.53
C ILE A 261 -5.57 -0.78 8.50
N ASP A 262 -5.98 -0.27 9.65
CA ASP A 262 -6.84 -1.00 10.57
C ASP A 262 -8.30 -0.77 10.18
N VAL A 263 -8.96 -1.82 9.70
CA VAL A 263 -10.34 -1.78 9.22
C VAL A 263 -11.28 -2.36 10.27
N PRO A 264 -12.35 -1.65 10.65
CA PRO A 264 -13.31 -2.14 11.64
C PRO A 264 -14.07 -3.38 11.17
N ALA A 265 -14.68 -4.11 12.11
CA ALA A 265 -15.36 -5.37 11.80
C ALA A 265 -16.61 -5.23 10.93
N HIS A 266 -17.25 -4.06 10.92
CA HIS A 266 -18.37 -3.77 10.03
C HIS A 266 -17.88 -3.16 8.72
N ILE A 267 -18.58 -3.45 7.64
CA ILE A 267 -18.32 -2.86 6.33
C ILE A 267 -19.21 -1.62 6.18
N ASP A 268 -18.58 -0.46 6.25
CA ASP A 268 -19.14 0.82 5.86
C ASP A 268 -18.44 1.34 4.59
N ILE A 269 -18.76 2.54 4.16
CA ILE A 269 -18.22 3.17 2.96
C ILE A 269 -16.69 3.34 3.08
N ALA A 270 -16.20 3.74 4.25
CA ALA A 270 -14.76 3.92 4.49
C ALA A 270 -13.99 2.59 4.45
N SER A 271 -14.57 1.56 5.09
CA SER A 271 -14.00 0.20 5.08
C SER A 271 -13.96 -0.39 3.68
N PHE A 272 -15.03 -0.17 2.89
CA PHE A 272 -15.10 -0.62 1.51
C PHE A 272 -14.00 0.05 0.67
N ALA A 273 -13.88 1.38 0.73
CA ALA A 273 -12.84 2.14 0.02
C ALA A 273 -11.43 1.66 0.38
N ALA A 274 -11.17 1.39 1.65
CA ALA A 274 -9.88 0.90 2.12
C ALA A 274 -9.54 -0.50 1.58
N ILE A 275 -10.51 -1.41 1.56
CA ILE A 275 -10.33 -2.77 1.04
C ILE A 275 -10.17 -2.75 -0.49
N GLU A 276 -10.85 -1.86 -1.19
CA GLU A 276 -10.69 -1.68 -2.63
C GLU A 276 -9.28 -1.18 -2.99
N GLU A 277 -8.76 -0.18 -2.29
CA GLU A 277 -7.44 0.42 -2.52
C GLU A 277 -6.27 -0.44 -1.99
N ALA A 278 -6.53 -1.45 -1.16
CA ALA A 278 -5.48 -2.29 -0.59
C ALA A 278 -4.78 -3.16 -1.65
N ASP A 279 -3.46 -3.20 -1.63
CA ASP A 279 -2.66 -4.13 -2.44
C ASP A 279 -2.72 -5.55 -1.85
N LYS A 280 -2.80 -5.68 -0.50
CA LYS A 280 -3.03 -6.94 0.22
C LYS A 280 -4.05 -6.76 1.34
N ILE A 281 -4.80 -7.81 1.61
CA ILE A 281 -5.78 -7.90 2.68
C ILE A 281 -5.37 -8.99 3.63
N PHE A 282 -4.99 -8.65 4.85
CA PHE A 282 -4.74 -9.58 5.93
C PHE A 282 -6.00 -9.81 6.73
N TYR A 283 -6.69 -10.92 6.47
CA TYR A 283 -7.89 -11.28 7.20
C TYR A 283 -7.55 -11.99 8.51
N VAL A 284 -7.87 -11.36 9.63
CA VAL A 284 -7.60 -11.90 10.96
C VAL A 284 -8.74 -12.82 11.39
N ILE A 285 -8.42 -14.09 11.62
CA ILE A 285 -9.37 -15.13 12.06
C ILE A 285 -8.92 -15.76 13.39
N THR A 286 -9.86 -16.10 14.25
CA THR A 286 -9.60 -16.95 15.42
C THR A 286 -9.91 -18.42 15.09
N PRO A 287 -9.21 -19.41 15.70
CA PRO A 287 -9.36 -20.82 15.37
C PRO A 287 -10.62 -21.42 16.02
N ASP A 288 -11.78 -20.91 15.62
CA ASP A 288 -13.09 -21.33 16.07
C ASP A 288 -14.12 -21.36 14.93
N THR A 289 -15.14 -22.19 15.04
CA THR A 289 -16.18 -22.37 14.03
C THR A 289 -16.95 -21.08 13.71
N PRO A 290 -17.34 -20.24 14.69
CA PRO A 290 -17.98 -18.96 14.39
C PRO A 290 -17.15 -18.06 13.49
N SER A 291 -15.83 -18.01 13.67
CA SER A 291 -14.93 -17.20 12.82
C SER A 291 -14.90 -17.68 11.38
N ILE A 292 -14.89 -19.00 11.16
CA ILE A 292 -14.97 -19.58 9.81
C ILE A 292 -16.29 -19.21 9.13
N ARG A 293 -17.41 -19.28 9.87
CA ARG A 293 -18.71 -18.93 9.34
C ARG A 293 -18.78 -17.46 8.90
N VAL A 294 -18.30 -16.56 9.76
CA VAL A 294 -18.24 -15.13 9.42
C VAL A 294 -17.33 -14.87 8.23
N PHE A 295 -16.17 -15.53 8.18
CA PHE A 295 -15.26 -15.43 7.04
C PHE A 295 -15.94 -15.81 5.73
N LYS A 296 -16.68 -16.94 5.69
CA LYS A 296 -17.43 -17.35 4.48
C LYS A 296 -18.47 -16.32 4.06
N SER A 297 -19.19 -15.72 5.00
CA SER A 297 -20.16 -14.65 4.71
C SER A 297 -19.47 -13.39 4.14
N VAL A 298 -18.29 -13.03 4.67
CA VAL A 298 -17.48 -11.91 4.15
C VAL A 298 -16.93 -12.23 2.75
N GLU A 299 -16.45 -13.43 2.52
CA GLU A 299 -15.95 -13.88 1.21
C GLU A 299 -17.07 -13.76 0.14
N GLU A 300 -18.27 -14.20 0.46
CA GLU A 300 -19.43 -14.07 -0.42
C GLU A 300 -19.84 -12.62 -0.65
N LEU A 301 -19.78 -11.79 0.39
CA LEU A 301 -20.07 -10.35 0.29
C LEU A 301 -19.07 -9.67 -0.66
N PHE A 302 -17.79 -9.90 -0.49
CA PHE A 302 -16.74 -9.31 -1.31
C PHE A 302 -16.87 -9.73 -2.77
N LYS A 303 -17.17 -11.00 -3.03
CA LYS A 303 -17.46 -11.49 -4.40
C LYS A 303 -18.65 -10.77 -5.03
N ARG A 304 -19.74 -10.55 -4.27
CA ARG A 304 -20.92 -9.79 -4.76
C ARG A 304 -20.61 -8.32 -5.04
N LEU A 305 -19.72 -7.73 -4.26
CA LEU A 305 -19.26 -6.34 -4.43
C LEU A 305 -18.18 -6.18 -5.51
N GLY A 306 -17.79 -7.28 -6.18
CA GLY A 306 -16.77 -7.25 -7.23
C GLY A 306 -15.33 -7.06 -6.74
N ILE A 307 -15.08 -7.29 -5.44
CA ILE A 307 -13.72 -7.22 -4.89
C ILE A 307 -12.98 -8.51 -5.23
N HIS A 308 -11.90 -8.38 -6.00
CA HIS A 308 -11.03 -9.50 -6.34
C HIS A 308 -10.11 -9.84 -5.16
N LEU A 309 -10.24 -11.07 -4.63
CA LEU A 309 -9.53 -11.52 -3.44
C LEU A 309 -8.33 -12.44 -3.73
N ASP A 310 -8.32 -13.12 -4.87
CA ASP A 310 -7.52 -14.32 -5.13
C ASP A 310 -6.02 -14.14 -4.85
N GLU A 311 -5.41 -13.07 -5.31
CA GLU A 311 -3.97 -12.80 -5.08
C GLU A 311 -3.71 -11.81 -3.93
N ARG A 312 -4.77 -11.18 -3.41
CA ARG A 312 -4.66 -10.09 -2.42
C ARG A 312 -4.91 -10.57 -1.00
N MET A 313 -5.75 -11.59 -0.80
CA MET A 313 -6.14 -12.03 0.53
C MET A 313 -5.17 -13.05 1.11
N GLN A 314 -4.75 -12.82 2.35
CA GLN A 314 -3.97 -13.72 3.17
C GLN A 314 -4.59 -13.82 4.57
N ILE A 315 -4.46 -14.96 5.20
CA ILE A 315 -5.08 -15.25 6.50
C ILE A 315 -4.05 -15.13 7.63
N ILE A 316 -4.45 -14.44 8.70
CA ILE A 316 -3.72 -14.44 9.97
C ILE A 316 -4.56 -15.21 10.99
N VAL A 317 -4.04 -16.33 11.44
CA VAL A 317 -4.69 -17.12 12.50
C VAL A 317 -4.22 -16.58 13.85
N ASN A 318 -5.08 -15.80 14.50
CA ASN A 318 -4.78 -15.18 15.79
C ASN A 318 -5.32 -16.00 16.96
N LYS A 319 -4.73 -15.83 18.14
CA LYS A 319 -5.11 -16.51 19.40
C LYS A 319 -4.99 -18.03 19.34
N THR A 320 -4.00 -18.54 18.59
CA THR A 320 -3.71 -19.98 18.56
C THR A 320 -3.16 -20.48 19.90
N GLY A 321 -3.50 -21.68 20.30
CA GLY A 321 -3.04 -22.26 21.57
C GLY A 321 -3.38 -23.74 21.69
N LYS A 322 -2.95 -24.34 22.81
CA LYS A 322 -3.24 -25.75 23.08
C LYS A 322 -4.74 -26.04 23.26
N ASP A 323 -5.47 -25.01 23.67
CA ASP A 323 -6.92 -25.06 23.91
C ASP A 323 -7.74 -24.69 22.65
N SER A 324 -7.08 -24.47 21.52
CA SER A 324 -7.77 -24.15 20.26
C SER A 324 -8.44 -25.40 19.71
N GLU A 325 -9.74 -25.32 19.39
CA GLU A 325 -10.49 -26.41 18.78
C GLU A 325 -9.98 -26.77 17.39
N LEU A 326 -9.47 -25.79 16.67
CA LEU A 326 -8.92 -25.92 15.31
C LEU A 326 -7.46 -25.44 15.28
N ASN A 327 -6.68 -26.06 14.42
CA ASN A 327 -5.32 -25.62 14.11
C ASN A 327 -5.24 -25.07 12.66
N GLY A 328 -4.09 -24.53 12.26
CA GLY A 328 -3.92 -23.98 10.92
C GLY A 328 -4.19 -24.99 9.79
N LYS A 329 -3.86 -26.30 10.00
CA LYS A 329 -4.16 -27.35 9.02
C LYS A 329 -5.65 -27.64 8.90
N ASP A 330 -6.40 -27.54 10.00
CA ASP A 330 -7.85 -27.69 9.98
C ASP A 330 -8.48 -26.51 9.25
N LEU A 331 -8.01 -25.28 9.50
CA LEU A 331 -8.48 -24.08 8.82
C LEU A 331 -8.22 -24.14 7.31
N SER A 332 -7.08 -24.66 6.86
CA SER A 332 -6.74 -24.79 5.43
C SER A 332 -7.69 -25.72 4.65
N ARG A 333 -8.49 -26.56 5.33
CA ARG A 333 -9.56 -27.36 4.69
C ARG A 333 -10.79 -26.53 4.33
N PHE A 334 -11.02 -25.45 5.06
CA PHE A 334 -12.20 -24.57 4.90
C PHE A 334 -11.87 -23.27 4.17
N ILE A 335 -10.61 -22.84 4.19
CA ILE A 335 -10.15 -21.56 3.68
C ILE A 335 -9.08 -21.82 2.61
N GLN A 336 -9.32 -21.29 1.39
CA GLN A 336 -8.44 -21.52 0.24
C GLN A 336 -7.28 -20.52 0.15
N TYR A 337 -7.29 -19.48 0.98
CA TYR A 337 -6.27 -18.44 0.96
C TYR A 337 -5.04 -18.84 1.79
N PRO A 338 -3.83 -18.37 1.41
CA PRO A 338 -2.61 -18.71 2.12
C PRO A 338 -2.62 -18.15 3.56
N ILE A 339 -2.12 -18.94 4.50
CA ILE A 339 -1.92 -18.52 5.88
C ILE A 339 -0.58 -17.77 5.96
N ALA A 340 -0.64 -16.45 6.19
CA ALA A 340 0.53 -15.60 6.32
C ALA A 340 1.23 -15.77 7.68
N ALA A 341 0.44 -15.91 8.75
CA ALA A 341 0.97 -16.07 10.10
C ALA A 341 0.01 -16.81 11.04
N GLU A 342 0.60 -17.50 12.02
CA GLU A 342 -0.11 -18.02 13.18
C GLU A 342 0.41 -17.33 14.44
N ILE A 343 -0.47 -16.62 15.13
CA ILE A 343 -0.13 -15.79 16.30
C ILE A 343 -0.71 -16.45 17.56
N LYS A 344 0.17 -16.73 18.52
CA LYS A 344 -0.20 -17.36 19.78
C LYS A 344 -1.05 -16.46 20.67
N LYS A 345 -1.99 -17.07 21.37
CA LYS A 345 -2.76 -16.41 22.44
C LYS A 345 -1.82 -16.02 23.58
N ASP A 346 -1.72 -14.73 23.87
CA ASP A 346 -0.91 -14.16 24.96
C ASP A 346 -1.71 -13.10 25.72
N VAL A 347 -2.71 -13.56 26.46
CA VAL A 347 -3.60 -12.67 27.21
C VAL A 347 -2.83 -11.81 28.22
N LYS A 348 -1.85 -12.39 28.92
CA LYS A 348 -1.09 -11.66 29.95
C LYS A 348 -0.21 -10.57 29.34
N GLY A 349 0.51 -10.88 28.25
CA GLY A 349 1.37 -9.92 27.58
C GLY A 349 0.58 -8.77 26.97
N VAL A 350 -0.54 -9.08 26.32
CA VAL A 350 -1.42 -8.10 25.68
C VAL A 350 -2.10 -7.19 26.70
N LEU A 351 -2.74 -7.75 27.74
CA LEU A 351 -3.42 -6.95 28.78
C LEU A 351 -2.43 -6.08 29.57
N HIS A 352 -1.22 -6.57 29.82
CA HIS A 352 -0.21 -5.76 30.48
C HIS A 352 0.19 -4.52 29.67
N SER A 353 0.32 -4.65 28.34
CA SER A 353 0.61 -3.55 27.43
C SER A 353 -0.54 -2.54 27.41
N ILE A 354 -1.77 -3.02 27.17
CA ILE A 354 -2.98 -2.18 27.09
C ILE A 354 -3.20 -1.41 28.39
N ASN A 355 -3.16 -2.10 29.54
CA ASN A 355 -3.43 -1.48 30.84
C ASN A 355 -2.37 -0.46 31.26
N LYS A 356 -1.18 -0.52 30.68
CA LYS A 356 -0.14 0.49 30.88
C LYS A 356 -0.22 1.65 29.90
N GLY A 357 -1.06 1.56 28.86
CA GLY A 357 -1.06 2.52 27.76
C GLY A 357 0.29 2.56 27.04
N GLU A 358 0.95 1.41 26.89
CA GLU A 358 2.26 1.31 26.26
C GLU A 358 2.24 0.23 25.17
N PRO A 359 2.92 0.46 24.05
CA PRO A 359 2.99 -0.54 22.99
C PRO A 359 3.73 -1.80 23.45
N ILE A 360 3.40 -2.92 22.81
CA ILE A 360 4.00 -4.23 23.18
C ILE A 360 5.47 -4.33 22.78
N ARG A 361 5.92 -3.56 21.80
CA ARG A 361 7.31 -3.41 21.36
C ARG A 361 7.85 -2.04 21.73
N LYS A 362 9.10 -1.97 22.22
CA LYS A 362 9.76 -0.73 22.64
C LYS A 362 11.15 -0.53 22.04
N GLY A 363 11.59 -1.44 21.20
CA GLY A 363 12.90 -1.35 20.57
C GLY A 363 13.23 -2.55 19.67
N THR A 364 14.34 -2.46 18.96
CA THR A 364 14.82 -3.51 18.05
C THR A 364 15.44 -4.71 18.78
N LYS A 365 16.08 -4.48 19.93
CA LYS A 365 16.79 -5.50 20.71
C LYS A 365 16.20 -5.65 22.11
N GLU A 366 15.04 -6.29 22.19
CA GLU A 366 14.37 -6.54 23.46
C GLU A 366 14.73 -7.91 24.01
N LYS A 367 15.22 -7.98 25.25
CA LYS A 367 15.66 -9.24 25.87
C LYS A 367 14.50 -10.22 26.14
N ARG A 368 13.30 -9.73 26.34
CA ARG A 368 12.10 -10.54 26.63
C ARG A 368 10.89 -9.97 25.90
N LEU A 369 10.57 -10.56 24.76
CA LEU A 369 9.35 -10.27 24.03
C LEU A 369 8.22 -11.21 24.47
N PRO A 370 6.98 -10.71 24.62
CA PRO A 370 5.78 -11.55 24.71
C PRO A 370 5.64 -12.48 23.49
N ALA A 371 4.95 -13.61 23.68
CA ALA A 371 4.84 -14.61 22.62
C ALA A 371 4.22 -14.05 21.34
N VAL A 372 3.16 -13.25 21.47
CA VAL A 372 2.51 -12.58 20.34
C VAL A 372 3.46 -11.64 19.58
N ALA A 373 4.27 -10.86 20.27
CA ALA A 373 5.24 -9.96 19.64
C ALA A 373 6.34 -10.71 18.89
N LYS A 374 6.79 -11.87 19.41
CA LYS A 374 7.75 -12.75 18.73
C LYS A 374 7.17 -13.34 17.43
N ASP A 375 5.91 -13.78 17.48
CA ASP A 375 5.26 -14.36 16.30
C ASP A 375 5.08 -13.29 15.21
N VAL A 376 4.66 -12.07 15.56
CA VAL A 376 4.57 -10.94 14.63
C VAL A 376 5.95 -10.56 14.08
N GLN A 377 6.98 -10.51 14.92
CA GLN A 377 8.35 -10.21 14.49
C GLN A 377 8.85 -11.25 13.48
N LYS A 378 8.61 -12.55 13.75
CA LYS A 378 8.96 -13.62 12.82
C LYS A 378 8.24 -13.48 11.48
N TRP A 379 6.96 -13.11 11.52
CA TRP A 379 6.16 -12.89 10.32
C TRP A 379 6.69 -11.70 9.51
N VAL A 380 6.88 -10.54 10.12
CA VAL A 380 7.48 -9.36 9.46
C VAL A 380 8.84 -9.69 8.85
N ALA A 381 9.71 -10.38 9.59
CA ALA A 381 11.03 -10.80 9.08
C ALA A 381 10.92 -11.78 7.89
N GLY A 382 9.84 -12.56 7.81
CA GLY A 382 9.54 -13.43 6.66
C GLY A 382 9.08 -12.65 5.43
N LEU A 383 8.32 -11.59 5.63
CA LEU A 383 7.85 -10.71 4.55
C LEU A 383 8.96 -9.83 3.97
N MET A 384 10.00 -9.54 4.74
CA MET A 384 11.11 -8.67 4.34
C MET A 384 12.29 -9.41 3.66
N LYS A 385 12.20 -10.73 3.54
CA LYS A 385 13.17 -11.58 2.85
C LYS A 385 12.82 -11.76 1.39
#